data_95bfa1344a0d863fc71aecb5a5c2cb2e
#
_entry.id   95bfa1344a0d863fc71aecb5a5c2cb2e
#
_cell.length_a   1.000
_cell.length_b   1.000
_cell.length_c   1.000
_cell.angle_alpha   90.00
_cell.angle_beta   90.00
_cell.angle_gamma   90.00
#
_symmetry.space_group_name_H-M   'P 1'
#
loop_
_entity.id
_entity.type
_entity.pdbx_description
1 polymer ?
#
loop_
_entity_poly.entity_id
_entity_poly.type
_entity_poly.pdbx_seq_one_letter_code
_entity_poly.pdbx_strand_id
1 'polypeptide(L)'
;MPGSPAILLHSMPVRLAYAGVSVLVGLTGGLGNALVLANLPSIQGDLGLTPSQGAWLPAAYFMVNASTNLLLIKFRQQYGLRRFAEIGLALYAALTIAHVFVEGLAMAIFVRAVSGLAGATTSSLALFYMLQAFRRADLPRGVIVGFGVTQLATPIAWLLSPALLDLDQWHRLYVFESGLALCSLAAVVVLKLPLGERIKAFEPLDFVTFLLVAPALALLAAVLAQARLQWWTEQPWLAYALIAALVLLCIAVMIEHHRRNPLLQTRWLGTAEMLRFAFGALALRFLLSEQNYGAVGLLQTLGMGAEQLQPLYAVILLGTVMGIAFSALTFTPKTAIPQILLAIVLIGTAGYLDIDASDLTRPHDMFLSQGLAAFAGGLFLGPLAITGIGKALRNGPGYLVSFVVVFSLTQSLGGLAGPAVLGSYQVLREKFHSAHLTEQVVATDPQVTARLNQAAGAQRPRQSDPALRQALGAAALDREVTREANVLAFIDVFRLVVLLAIGVLAWSLFHAVRNARLDRKRASP
;
A
#
# COMPACT_ATOMS: atom_id res chain seq x y z
N MET A 1 -25.49 -17.69 8.96
CA MET A 1 -26.07 -17.24 10.24
C MET A 1 -27.42 -16.63 9.92
N PRO A 2 -28.50 -16.97 10.63
CA PRO A 2 -29.75 -16.24 10.54
C PRO A 2 -29.47 -14.75 10.86
N GLY A 3 -30.06 -13.81 10.10
CA GLY A 3 -29.82 -12.38 10.29
C GLY A 3 -28.57 -11.78 9.61
N SER A 4 -27.75 -12.58 8.89
CA SER A 4 -26.65 -12.03 8.10
C SER A 4 -27.19 -11.23 6.90
N PRO A 5 -26.73 -9.99 6.66
CA PRO A 5 -27.11 -9.20 5.48
C PRO A 5 -26.89 -9.91 4.14
N ALA A 6 -25.97 -10.86 4.09
CA ALA A 6 -25.65 -11.66 2.90
C ALA A 6 -26.72 -12.73 2.54
N ILE A 7 -27.84 -12.79 3.26
CA ILE A 7 -28.91 -13.79 3.03
C ILE A 7 -29.98 -13.26 2.07
N LEU A 8 -30.09 -11.94 1.90
CA LEU A 8 -31.12 -11.33 1.05
C LEU A 8 -30.79 -11.57 -0.43
N LEU A 9 -31.75 -12.18 -1.15
CA LEU A 9 -31.66 -12.33 -2.60
C LEU A 9 -32.20 -11.05 -3.26
N HIS A 10 -31.29 -10.28 -3.85
CA HIS A 10 -31.66 -9.09 -4.62
C HIS A 10 -31.90 -9.43 -6.10
N SER A 11 -32.80 -8.68 -6.75
CA SER A 11 -32.96 -8.72 -8.21
C SER A 11 -31.70 -8.26 -8.93
N MET A 12 -31.50 -8.64 -10.19
CA MET A 12 -30.29 -8.32 -10.94
C MET A 12 -29.97 -6.81 -11.01
N PRO A 13 -30.97 -5.91 -11.28
CA PRO A 13 -30.70 -4.46 -11.28
C PRO A 13 -30.20 -3.95 -9.92
N VAL A 14 -30.77 -4.43 -8.82
CA VAL A 14 -30.36 -4.03 -7.46
C VAL A 14 -28.97 -4.54 -7.14
N ARG A 15 -28.62 -5.74 -7.59
CA ARG A 15 -27.25 -6.29 -7.43
C ARG A 15 -26.22 -5.47 -8.18
N LEU A 16 -26.53 -5.03 -9.41
CA LEU A 16 -25.66 -4.14 -10.18
C LEU A 16 -25.51 -2.77 -9.50
N ALA A 17 -26.60 -2.25 -8.94
CA ALA A 17 -26.55 -1.01 -8.16
C ALA A 17 -25.62 -1.16 -6.92
N TYR A 18 -25.71 -2.27 -6.17
CA TYR A 18 -24.81 -2.56 -5.05
C TYR A 18 -23.34 -2.67 -5.52
N ALA A 19 -23.09 -3.32 -6.66
CA ALA A 19 -21.75 -3.38 -7.24
C ALA A 19 -21.23 -1.98 -7.62
N GLY A 20 -22.05 -1.16 -8.26
CA GLY A 20 -21.71 0.22 -8.63
C GLY A 20 -21.36 1.08 -7.41
N VAL A 21 -22.19 1.03 -6.36
CA VAL A 21 -21.89 1.74 -5.09
C VAL A 21 -20.62 1.20 -4.43
N SER A 22 -20.37 -0.10 -4.48
CA SER A 22 -19.12 -0.69 -3.97
C SER A 22 -17.90 -0.13 -4.68
N VAL A 23 -17.94 -0.08 -6.01
CA VAL A 23 -16.85 0.48 -6.81
C VAL A 23 -16.65 1.96 -6.49
N LEU A 24 -17.73 2.74 -6.46
CA LEU A 24 -17.68 4.16 -6.14
C LEU A 24 -17.06 4.41 -4.76
N VAL A 25 -17.56 3.76 -3.72
CA VAL A 25 -17.07 3.94 -2.33
C VAL A 25 -15.65 3.43 -2.16
N GLY A 26 -15.31 2.30 -2.81
CA GLY A 26 -13.96 1.73 -2.76
C GLY A 26 -12.92 2.62 -3.43
N LEU A 27 -13.26 3.18 -4.60
CA LEU A 27 -12.42 4.15 -5.29
C LEU A 27 -12.30 5.46 -4.50
N THR A 28 -13.41 5.98 -3.97
CA THR A 28 -13.39 7.19 -3.15
C THR A 28 -12.41 7.07 -1.99
N GLY A 29 -12.50 6.01 -1.20
CA GLY A 29 -11.61 5.81 -0.06
C GLY A 29 -10.15 5.54 -0.45
N GLY A 30 -9.93 4.85 -1.57
CA GLY A 30 -8.59 4.56 -2.09
C GLY A 30 -7.92 5.78 -2.71
N LEU A 31 -8.66 6.57 -3.50
CA LEU A 31 -8.15 7.76 -4.18
C LEU A 31 -7.71 8.83 -3.20
N GLY A 32 -8.38 9.03 -2.08
CA GLY A 32 -8.00 10.01 -1.07
C GLY A 32 -6.58 9.84 -0.51
N ASN A 33 -6.06 8.62 -0.51
CA ASN A 33 -4.65 8.39 -0.19
C ASN A 33 -3.76 8.33 -1.43
N ALA A 34 -4.23 7.71 -2.50
CA ALA A 34 -3.46 7.49 -3.71
C ALA A 34 -3.13 8.80 -4.45
N LEU A 35 -4.05 9.77 -4.49
CA LEU A 35 -3.82 11.09 -5.07
C LEU A 35 -2.73 11.87 -4.32
N VAL A 36 -2.70 11.80 -2.99
CA VAL A 36 -1.64 12.44 -2.21
C VAL A 36 -0.29 11.78 -2.46
N LEU A 37 -0.23 10.45 -2.53
CA LEU A 37 1.01 9.72 -2.82
C LEU A 37 1.54 10.01 -4.23
N ALA A 38 0.66 10.05 -5.23
CA ALA A 38 1.03 10.32 -6.61
C ALA A 38 1.55 11.75 -6.82
N ASN A 39 1.06 12.71 -6.01
CA ASN A 39 1.35 14.13 -6.14
C ASN A 39 2.20 14.69 -4.98
N LEU A 40 2.79 13.80 -4.18
CA LEU A 40 3.55 14.20 -3.00
C LEU A 40 4.67 15.22 -3.31
N PRO A 41 5.46 15.09 -4.39
CA PRO A 41 6.48 16.08 -4.73
C PRO A 41 5.90 17.48 -5.01
N SER A 42 4.77 17.57 -5.72
CA SER A 42 4.08 18.83 -5.99
C SER A 42 3.56 19.47 -4.71
N ILE A 43 2.89 18.69 -3.85
CA ILE A 43 2.40 19.14 -2.54
C ILE A 43 3.56 19.63 -1.65
N GLN A 44 4.71 18.95 -1.70
CA GLN A 44 5.91 19.37 -0.99
C GLN A 44 6.45 20.70 -1.50
N GLY A 45 6.48 20.87 -2.82
CA GLY A 45 6.91 22.13 -3.46
C GLY A 45 6.03 23.31 -3.04
N ASP A 46 4.72 23.17 -3.14
CA ASP A 46 3.76 24.23 -2.84
C ASP A 46 3.75 24.63 -1.35
N LEU A 47 3.88 23.65 -0.46
CA LEU A 47 3.94 23.88 0.98
C LEU A 47 5.36 24.20 1.49
N GLY A 48 6.37 24.24 0.61
CA GLY A 48 7.77 24.49 0.97
C GLY A 48 8.36 23.43 1.92
N LEU A 49 7.96 22.17 1.78
CA LEU A 49 8.34 21.09 2.69
C LEU A 49 9.60 20.37 2.21
N THR A 50 10.46 20.01 3.16
CA THR A 50 11.54 19.06 2.91
C THR A 50 10.98 17.64 2.65
N PRO A 51 11.73 16.74 1.97
CA PRO A 51 11.28 15.36 1.77
C PRO A 51 10.91 14.64 3.07
N SER A 52 11.64 14.86 4.16
CA SER A 52 11.33 14.30 5.48
C SER A 52 10.02 14.84 6.06
N GLN A 53 9.76 16.15 5.91
CA GLN A 53 8.50 16.76 6.35
C GLN A 53 7.31 16.24 5.51
N GLY A 54 7.46 16.16 4.18
CA GLY A 54 6.41 15.65 3.32
C GLY A 54 6.07 14.19 3.56
N ALA A 55 7.03 13.36 3.96
CA ALA A 55 6.79 11.95 4.30
C ALA A 55 5.86 11.75 5.51
N TRP A 56 5.66 12.77 6.35
CA TRP A 56 4.67 12.72 7.43
C TRP A 56 3.23 12.71 6.92
N LEU A 57 2.94 13.22 5.73
CA LEU A 57 1.57 13.26 5.18
C LEU A 57 1.00 11.85 4.94
N PRO A 58 1.64 10.97 4.18
CA PRO A 58 1.19 9.59 4.06
C PRO A 58 1.34 8.82 5.38
N ALA A 59 2.38 9.08 6.18
CA ALA A 59 2.58 8.43 7.47
C ALA A 59 1.41 8.67 8.42
N ALA A 60 0.97 9.92 8.59
CA ALA A 60 -0.16 10.28 9.44
C ALA A 60 -1.46 9.56 9.06
N TYR A 61 -1.73 9.43 7.76
CA TYR A 61 -2.86 8.65 7.27
C TYR A 61 -2.74 7.17 7.70
N PHE A 62 -1.60 6.53 7.46
CA PHE A 62 -1.40 5.11 7.79
C PHE A 62 -1.40 4.85 9.30
N MET A 63 -0.87 5.75 10.12
CA MET A 63 -0.88 5.64 11.59
C MET A 63 -2.29 5.44 12.13
N VAL A 64 -3.23 6.25 11.64
CA VAL A 64 -4.62 6.22 12.12
C VAL A 64 -5.42 5.14 11.39
N ASN A 65 -5.23 4.97 10.08
CA ASN A 65 -5.93 3.96 9.30
C ASN A 65 -5.68 2.53 9.82
N ALA A 66 -4.43 2.18 10.13
CA ALA A 66 -4.07 0.87 10.63
C ALA A 66 -4.70 0.57 12.00
N SER A 67 -4.69 1.54 12.91
CA SER A 67 -5.24 1.40 14.26
C SER A 67 -6.77 1.43 14.29
N THR A 68 -7.39 2.21 13.44
CA THR A 68 -8.86 2.37 13.39
C THR A 68 -9.57 1.03 13.16
N ASN A 69 -9.02 0.15 12.35
CA ASN A 69 -9.59 -1.17 12.06
C ASN A 69 -9.82 -2.03 13.32
N LEU A 70 -9.09 -1.78 14.42
CA LEU A 70 -9.28 -2.47 15.70
C LEU A 70 -10.69 -2.27 16.27
N LEU A 71 -11.20 -1.04 16.21
CA LEU A 71 -12.49 -0.69 16.81
C LEU A 71 -13.65 -0.72 15.81
N LEU A 72 -13.39 -0.54 14.51
CA LEU A 72 -14.43 -0.43 13.48
C LEU A 72 -15.39 -1.61 13.45
N ILE A 73 -14.89 -2.83 13.64
CA ILE A 73 -15.72 -4.04 13.62
C ILE A 73 -16.68 -4.05 14.81
N LYS A 74 -16.18 -3.71 16.02
CA LYS A 74 -17.04 -3.61 17.21
C LYS A 74 -18.02 -2.44 17.11
N PHE A 75 -17.59 -1.30 16.57
CA PHE A 75 -18.47 -0.16 16.30
C PHE A 75 -19.64 -0.57 15.39
N ARG A 76 -19.34 -1.28 14.29
CA ARG A 76 -20.36 -1.81 13.38
C ARG A 76 -21.31 -2.79 14.05
N GLN A 77 -20.80 -3.70 14.90
CA GLN A 77 -21.62 -4.67 15.63
C GLN A 77 -22.56 -3.99 16.61
N GLN A 78 -22.12 -2.93 17.27
CA GLN A 78 -22.91 -2.22 18.28
C GLN A 78 -23.93 -1.24 17.70
N TYR A 79 -23.51 -0.43 16.71
CA TYR A 79 -24.37 0.64 16.16
C TYR A 79 -25.06 0.24 14.85
N GLY A 80 -24.62 -0.87 14.25
CA GLY A 80 -25.17 -1.39 13.00
C GLY A 80 -24.51 -0.82 11.75
N LEU A 81 -24.68 -1.54 10.65
CA LEU A 81 -23.98 -1.28 9.39
C LEU A 81 -24.40 0.02 8.70
N ARG A 82 -25.69 0.42 8.80
CA ARG A 82 -26.20 1.66 8.19
C ARG A 82 -25.61 2.90 8.84
N ARG A 83 -25.70 3.01 10.18
CA ARG A 83 -25.13 4.16 10.90
C ARG A 83 -23.63 4.25 10.71
N PHE A 84 -22.96 3.11 10.70
CA PHE A 84 -21.55 3.04 10.40
C PHE A 84 -21.22 3.64 9.02
N ALA A 85 -22.02 3.29 7.99
CA ALA A 85 -21.84 3.78 6.63
C ALA A 85 -22.09 5.31 6.54
N GLU A 86 -23.21 5.77 7.06
CA GLU A 86 -23.63 7.18 7.00
C GLU A 86 -22.65 8.09 7.75
N ILE A 87 -22.29 7.74 8.99
CA ILE A 87 -21.33 8.52 9.81
C ILE A 87 -19.92 8.50 9.19
N GLY A 88 -19.47 7.33 8.75
CA GLY A 88 -18.12 7.20 8.17
C GLY A 88 -17.93 8.02 6.90
N LEU A 89 -18.92 7.99 5.98
CA LEU A 89 -18.87 8.76 4.75
C LEU A 89 -19.14 10.26 4.96
N ALA A 90 -20.03 10.63 5.90
CA ALA A 90 -20.24 12.03 6.25
C ALA A 90 -18.94 12.65 6.83
N LEU A 91 -18.27 11.92 7.72
CA LEU A 91 -16.96 12.32 8.25
C LEU A 91 -15.93 12.43 7.12
N TYR A 92 -15.89 11.46 6.21
CA TYR A 92 -14.97 11.48 5.07
C TYR A 92 -15.21 12.71 4.18
N ALA A 93 -16.47 12.99 3.82
CA ALA A 93 -16.82 14.15 3.02
C ALA A 93 -16.46 15.48 3.71
N ALA A 94 -16.73 15.60 5.02
CA ALA A 94 -16.33 16.78 5.79
C ALA A 94 -14.80 16.99 5.81
N LEU A 95 -14.04 15.91 5.89
CA LEU A 95 -12.56 15.96 5.91
C LEU A 95 -11.96 16.29 4.55
N THR A 96 -12.54 15.78 3.45
CA THR A 96 -12.09 16.14 2.11
C THR A 96 -12.31 17.62 1.83
N ILE A 97 -13.42 18.19 2.33
CA ILE A 97 -13.66 19.64 2.28
C ILE A 97 -12.63 20.38 3.15
N ALA A 98 -12.30 19.86 4.35
CA ALA A 98 -11.31 20.48 5.24
C ALA A 98 -9.90 20.53 4.62
N HIS A 99 -9.55 19.60 3.73
CA HIS A 99 -8.27 19.62 3.02
C HIS A 99 -8.10 20.85 2.10
N VAL A 100 -9.20 21.39 1.59
CA VAL A 100 -9.16 22.60 0.72
C VAL A 100 -8.63 23.82 1.47
N PHE A 101 -8.71 23.82 2.80
CA PHE A 101 -8.30 24.95 3.66
C PHE A 101 -6.93 24.71 4.32
N VAL A 102 -6.16 23.73 3.87
CA VAL A 102 -4.84 23.44 4.44
C VAL A 102 -3.81 24.41 3.91
N GLU A 103 -3.17 25.17 4.81
CA GLU A 103 -2.13 26.16 4.47
C GLU A 103 -0.74 25.79 5.02
N GLY A 104 -0.61 24.74 5.85
CA GLY A 104 0.66 24.41 6.47
C GLY A 104 0.78 22.97 6.93
N LEU A 105 2.02 22.55 7.25
CA LEU A 105 2.37 21.17 7.59
C LEU A 105 1.55 20.61 8.77
N ALA A 106 1.39 21.35 9.86
CA ALA A 106 0.70 20.84 11.05
C ALA A 106 -0.77 20.53 10.75
N MET A 107 -1.46 21.42 10.03
CA MET A 107 -2.84 21.23 9.61
C MET A 107 -2.94 20.07 8.60
N ALA A 108 -2.01 19.99 7.64
CA ALA A 108 -1.93 18.89 6.68
C ALA A 108 -1.79 17.53 7.39
N ILE A 109 -0.89 17.40 8.35
CA ILE A 109 -0.70 16.17 9.14
C ILE A 109 -1.98 15.83 9.90
N PHE A 110 -2.62 16.81 10.57
CA PHE A 110 -3.84 16.57 11.32
C PHE A 110 -4.99 16.07 10.44
N VAL A 111 -5.25 16.77 9.32
CA VAL A 111 -6.33 16.38 8.41
C VAL A 111 -6.04 15.03 7.76
N ARG A 112 -4.78 14.74 7.42
CA ARG A 112 -4.36 13.41 6.91
C ARG A 112 -4.56 12.29 7.93
N ALA A 113 -4.24 12.54 9.21
CA ALA A 113 -4.47 11.59 10.30
C ALA A 113 -5.96 11.25 10.42
N VAL A 114 -6.83 12.26 10.45
CA VAL A 114 -8.29 12.05 10.55
C VAL A 114 -8.85 11.42 9.26
N SER A 115 -8.28 11.72 8.09
CA SER A 115 -8.63 11.03 6.83
C SER A 115 -8.29 9.54 6.87
N GLY A 116 -7.25 9.14 7.61
CA GLY A 116 -6.95 7.74 7.87
C GLY A 116 -8.09 6.99 8.58
N LEU A 117 -8.74 7.63 9.55
CA LEU A 117 -9.93 7.09 10.23
C LEU A 117 -11.09 6.86 9.23
N ALA A 118 -11.37 7.87 8.43
CA ALA A 118 -12.45 7.81 7.46
C ALA A 118 -12.17 6.80 6.34
N GLY A 119 -10.92 6.73 5.85
CA GLY A 119 -10.50 5.78 4.82
C GLY A 119 -10.62 4.31 5.24
N ALA A 120 -10.43 4.00 6.52
CA ALA A 120 -10.66 2.65 7.05
C ALA A 120 -12.15 2.26 6.97
N THR A 121 -13.07 3.22 7.12
CA THR A 121 -14.52 2.95 7.00
C THR A 121 -14.92 2.70 5.55
N THR A 122 -14.44 3.48 4.59
CA THR A 122 -14.77 3.35 3.16
C THR A 122 -14.34 2.01 2.58
N SER A 123 -13.13 1.53 2.90
CA SER A 123 -12.63 0.21 2.46
C SER A 123 -13.53 -0.94 2.96
N SER A 124 -13.96 -0.88 4.22
CA SER A 124 -14.88 -1.87 4.77
C SER A 124 -16.26 -1.80 4.10
N LEU A 125 -16.76 -0.60 3.82
CA LEU A 125 -18.06 -0.41 3.16
C LEU A 125 -18.05 -0.95 1.73
N ALA A 126 -17.01 -0.68 0.96
CA ALA A 126 -16.85 -1.21 -0.38
C ALA A 126 -17.01 -2.74 -0.40
N LEU A 127 -16.34 -3.44 0.53
CA LEU A 127 -16.51 -4.89 0.66
C LEU A 127 -17.96 -5.29 0.97
N PHE A 128 -18.64 -4.59 1.92
CA PHE A 128 -20.01 -4.96 2.28
C PHE A 128 -21.01 -4.71 1.15
N TYR A 129 -20.86 -3.63 0.40
CA TYR A 129 -21.67 -3.37 -0.78
C TYR A 129 -21.43 -4.42 -1.86
N MET A 130 -20.16 -4.81 -2.10
CA MET A 130 -19.83 -5.86 -3.07
C MET A 130 -20.44 -7.21 -2.69
N LEU A 131 -20.44 -7.57 -1.41
CA LEU A 131 -21.07 -8.82 -0.94
C LEU A 131 -22.57 -8.87 -1.20
N GLN A 132 -23.29 -7.72 -1.23
CA GLN A 132 -24.72 -7.67 -1.61
C GLN A 132 -24.95 -7.89 -3.12
N ALA A 133 -23.95 -7.63 -3.94
CA ALA A 133 -24.00 -7.84 -5.39
C ALA A 133 -23.94 -9.32 -5.79
N PHE A 134 -23.39 -10.19 -4.94
CA PHE A 134 -23.20 -11.60 -5.24
C PHE A 134 -24.23 -12.51 -4.55
N ARG A 135 -24.53 -13.65 -5.18
CA ARG A 135 -25.34 -14.70 -4.56
C ARG A 135 -24.54 -15.40 -3.46
N ARG A 136 -25.24 -16.05 -2.53
CA ARG A 136 -24.59 -16.75 -1.41
C ARG A 136 -23.53 -17.78 -1.86
N ALA A 137 -23.79 -18.50 -2.95
CA ALA A 137 -22.84 -19.46 -3.53
C ALA A 137 -21.57 -18.79 -4.08
N ASP A 138 -21.68 -17.54 -4.54
CA ASP A 138 -20.60 -16.78 -5.18
C ASP A 138 -19.97 -15.74 -4.24
N LEU A 139 -20.28 -15.73 -2.95
CA LEU A 139 -19.71 -14.81 -1.97
C LEU A 139 -18.17 -14.75 -1.99
N PRO A 140 -17.43 -15.86 -2.17
CA PRO A 140 -15.97 -15.78 -2.30
C PRO A 140 -15.54 -14.88 -3.47
N ARG A 141 -16.23 -14.95 -4.62
CA ARG A 141 -15.95 -14.07 -5.76
C ARG A 141 -16.23 -12.61 -5.41
N GLY A 142 -17.31 -12.34 -4.65
CA GLY A 142 -17.62 -11.02 -4.12
C GLY A 142 -16.52 -10.48 -3.19
N VAL A 143 -15.90 -11.32 -2.38
CA VAL A 143 -14.74 -10.95 -1.54
C VAL A 143 -13.54 -10.58 -2.42
N ILE A 144 -13.24 -11.37 -3.46
CA ILE A 144 -12.12 -11.10 -4.39
C ILE A 144 -12.29 -9.75 -5.06
N VAL A 145 -13.47 -9.51 -5.64
CA VAL A 145 -13.75 -8.24 -6.34
C VAL A 145 -13.76 -7.07 -5.35
N GLY A 146 -14.37 -7.24 -4.16
CA GLY A 146 -14.46 -6.19 -3.15
C GLY A 146 -13.09 -5.72 -2.63
N PHE A 147 -12.16 -6.63 -2.39
CA PHE A 147 -10.78 -6.25 -2.06
C PHE A 147 -10.02 -5.74 -3.29
N GLY A 148 -10.28 -6.29 -4.46
CA GLY A 148 -9.64 -5.89 -5.70
C GLY A 148 -9.93 -4.44 -6.08
N VAL A 149 -11.17 -3.97 -5.94
CA VAL A 149 -11.56 -2.60 -6.28
C VAL A 149 -10.68 -1.54 -5.60
N THR A 150 -10.31 -1.77 -4.35
CA THR A 150 -9.47 -0.80 -3.62
C THR A 150 -8.05 -0.67 -4.20
N GLN A 151 -7.54 -1.69 -4.91
CA GLN A 151 -6.23 -1.65 -5.55
C GLN A 151 -6.21 -0.81 -6.83
N LEU A 152 -7.36 -0.59 -7.46
CA LEU A 152 -7.48 0.24 -8.66
C LEU A 152 -7.22 1.72 -8.39
N ALA A 153 -7.32 2.15 -7.14
CA ALA A 153 -7.17 3.55 -6.76
C ALA A 153 -5.79 4.13 -7.11
N THR A 154 -4.71 3.36 -6.88
CA THR A 154 -3.35 3.84 -7.17
C THR A 154 -3.13 4.12 -8.66
N PRO A 155 -3.33 3.17 -9.58
CA PRO A 155 -3.14 3.46 -11.00
C PRO A 155 -4.12 4.52 -11.51
N ILE A 156 -5.36 4.57 -11.03
CA ILE A 156 -6.32 5.61 -11.40
C ILE A 156 -5.84 6.99 -10.92
N ALA A 157 -5.28 7.10 -9.70
CA ALA A 157 -4.74 8.36 -9.19
C ALA A 157 -3.64 8.91 -10.11
N TRP A 158 -2.71 8.08 -10.54
CA TRP A 158 -1.64 8.48 -11.47
C TRP A 158 -2.15 8.88 -12.84
N LEU A 159 -3.21 8.22 -13.35
CA LEU A 159 -3.84 8.58 -14.61
C LEU A 159 -4.57 9.93 -14.54
N LEU A 160 -5.19 10.23 -13.38
CA LEU A 160 -5.94 11.46 -13.18
C LEU A 160 -5.04 12.65 -12.79
N SER A 161 -3.90 12.39 -12.14
CA SER A 161 -3.01 13.41 -11.58
C SER A 161 -2.62 14.51 -12.55
N PRO A 162 -2.17 14.25 -13.80
CA PRO A 162 -1.79 15.32 -14.71
C PRO A 162 -2.95 16.24 -15.07
N ALA A 163 -4.17 15.72 -15.21
CA ALA A 163 -5.34 16.52 -15.53
C ALA A 163 -5.87 17.34 -14.34
N LEU A 164 -5.57 16.91 -13.10
CA LEU A 164 -6.01 17.58 -11.88
C LEU A 164 -4.97 18.59 -11.36
N LEU A 165 -3.69 18.39 -11.70
CA LEU A 165 -2.59 19.29 -11.39
C LEU A 165 -2.35 20.27 -12.56
N ASP A 166 -3.24 21.20 -12.80
CA ASP A 166 -2.89 22.37 -13.59
C ASP A 166 -2.03 23.30 -12.73
N LEU A 167 -1.05 23.96 -13.37
CA LEU A 167 -0.05 24.83 -12.75
C LEU A 167 -0.54 25.52 -11.46
N ASP A 168 0.10 25.20 -10.34
CA ASP A 168 -0.05 25.81 -9.02
C ASP A 168 -1.37 25.56 -8.24
N GLN A 169 -2.16 24.51 -8.54
CA GLN A 169 -3.42 24.28 -7.83
C GLN A 169 -3.62 22.84 -7.31
N TRP A 170 -2.73 22.37 -6.45
CA TRP A 170 -2.89 21.07 -5.77
C TRP A 170 -4.23 20.96 -4.99
N HIS A 171 -4.86 22.07 -4.60
CA HIS A 171 -6.19 22.10 -3.98
C HIS A 171 -7.29 21.51 -4.87
N ARG A 172 -7.14 21.51 -6.19
CA ARG A 172 -8.10 20.88 -7.12
C ARG A 172 -8.23 19.38 -6.90
N LEU A 173 -7.17 18.70 -6.44
CA LEU A 173 -7.24 17.30 -6.07
C LEU A 173 -8.29 17.07 -4.98
N TYR A 174 -8.33 17.94 -3.99
CA TYR A 174 -9.27 17.82 -2.87
C TYR A 174 -10.69 18.27 -3.24
N VAL A 175 -10.84 19.20 -4.16
CA VAL A 175 -12.18 19.54 -4.72
C VAL A 175 -12.75 18.33 -5.47
N PHE A 176 -11.95 17.66 -6.29
CA PHE A 176 -12.33 16.41 -6.95
C PHE A 176 -12.68 15.31 -5.94
N GLU A 177 -11.83 15.10 -4.94
CA GLU A 177 -12.05 14.12 -3.87
C GLU A 177 -13.33 14.43 -3.07
N SER A 178 -13.60 15.70 -2.78
CA SER A 178 -14.83 16.15 -2.11
C SER A 178 -16.06 15.83 -2.92
N GLY A 179 -16.04 16.10 -4.23
CA GLY A 179 -17.13 15.74 -5.13
C GLY A 179 -17.40 14.24 -5.13
N LEU A 180 -16.34 13.43 -5.21
CA LEU A 180 -16.44 11.97 -5.19
C LEU A 180 -16.96 11.45 -3.83
N ALA A 181 -16.54 12.06 -2.73
CA ALA A 181 -17.02 11.73 -1.39
C ALA A 181 -18.52 12.04 -1.20
N LEU A 182 -18.98 13.20 -1.69
CA LEU A 182 -20.39 13.58 -1.67
C LEU A 182 -21.25 12.66 -2.55
N CYS A 183 -20.77 12.29 -3.75
CA CYS A 183 -21.43 11.30 -4.59
C CYS A 183 -21.54 9.93 -3.89
N SER A 184 -20.48 9.49 -3.22
CA SER A 184 -20.48 8.25 -2.45
C SER A 184 -21.45 8.30 -1.27
N LEU A 185 -21.51 9.41 -0.55
CA LEU A 185 -22.45 9.63 0.53
C LEU A 185 -23.91 9.58 0.01
N ALA A 186 -24.20 10.30 -1.07
CA ALA A 186 -25.51 10.28 -1.71
C ALA A 186 -25.93 8.86 -2.14
N ALA A 187 -25.02 8.13 -2.79
CA ALA A 187 -25.27 6.76 -3.23
C ALA A 187 -25.58 5.81 -2.05
N VAL A 188 -24.87 5.95 -0.93
CA VAL A 188 -25.07 5.14 0.28
C VAL A 188 -26.38 5.50 1.00
N VAL A 189 -26.77 6.77 1.01
CA VAL A 189 -28.05 7.23 1.58
C VAL A 189 -29.23 6.71 0.75
N VAL A 190 -29.10 6.70 -0.57
CA VAL A 190 -30.14 6.19 -1.48
C VAL A 190 -30.21 4.67 -1.43
N LEU A 191 -29.07 3.97 -1.58
CA LEU A 191 -29.02 2.52 -1.58
C LEU A 191 -28.52 2.01 -0.22
N LYS A 192 -29.44 1.91 0.74
CA LYS A 192 -29.10 1.51 2.11
C LYS A 192 -28.74 0.04 2.22
N LEU A 193 -27.70 -0.24 3.01
CA LEU A 193 -27.37 -1.61 3.38
C LEU A 193 -28.47 -2.24 4.25
N PRO A 194 -28.67 -3.57 4.18
CA PRO A 194 -29.60 -4.28 5.03
C PRO A 194 -29.34 -4.06 6.52
N LEU A 195 -30.39 -4.10 7.32
CA LEU A 195 -30.27 -4.02 8.78
C LEU A 195 -29.57 -5.29 9.28
N GLY A 196 -28.46 -5.11 9.99
CA GLY A 196 -27.76 -6.19 10.71
C GLY A 196 -28.22 -6.27 12.16
N GLU A 197 -27.99 -7.42 12.79
CA GLU A 197 -28.18 -7.57 14.22
C GLU A 197 -27.25 -6.64 14.99
N ARG A 198 -27.76 -6.01 16.04
CA ARG A 198 -26.97 -5.17 16.95
C ARG A 198 -26.70 -5.95 18.20
N ILE A 199 -25.42 -6.01 18.57
CA ILE A 199 -24.94 -6.71 19.76
C ILE A 199 -24.14 -5.71 20.59
N LYS A 200 -24.29 -5.72 21.92
CA LYS A 200 -23.40 -4.95 22.79
C LYS A 200 -21.98 -5.54 22.66
N ALA A 201 -21.12 -4.84 21.92
CA ALA A 201 -19.80 -5.37 21.52
C ALA A 201 -18.63 -4.74 22.29
N PHE A 202 -18.75 -3.48 22.71
CA PHE A 202 -17.68 -2.78 23.41
C PHE A 202 -17.60 -3.14 24.89
N GLU A 203 -16.36 -3.38 25.33
CA GLU A 203 -15.96 -3.51 26.72
C GLU A 203 -14.97 -2.39 27.07
N PRO A 204 -14.90 -1.91 28.35
CA PRO A 204 -13.97 -0.83 28.74
C PRO A 204 -12.50 -1.16 28.43
N LEU A 205 -12.10 -2.42 28.57
CA LEU A 205 -10.73 -2.87 28.26
C LEU A 205 -10.38 -2.81 26.77
N ASP A 206 -11.37 -2.75 25.86
CA ASP A 206 -11.09 -2.57 24.42
C ASP A 206 -10.45 -1.20 24.16
N PHE A 207 -10.88 -0.18 24.88
CA PHE A 207 -10.29 1.15 24.78
C PHE A 207 -8.87 1.20 25.37
N VAL A 208 -8.60 0.45 26.44
CA VAL A 208 -7.24 0.31 26.98
C VAL A 208 -6.33 -0.37 25.97
N THR A 209 -6.76 -1.48 25.38
CA THR A 209 -6.02 -2.16 24.32
C THR A 209 -5.79 -1.24 23.11
N PHE A 210 -6.81 -0.49 22.71
CA PHE A 210 -6.69 0.47 21.62
C PHE A 210 -5.67 1.57 21.95
N LEU A 211 -5.68 2.14 23.16
CA LEU A 211 -4.74 3.17 23.59
C LEU A 211 -3.29 2.67 23.68
N LEU A 212 -3.07 1.38 23.74
CA LEU A 212 -1.72 0.76 23.69
C LEU A 212 -1.32 0.44 22.24
N VAL A 213 -2.22 -0.20 21.48
CA VAL A 213 -1.92 -0.67 20.13
C VAL A 213 -1.87 0.48 19.12
N ALA A 214 -2.75 1.48 19.23
CA ALA A 214 -2.80 2.57 18.26
C ALA A 214 -1.51 3.43 18.26
N PRO A 215 -0.97 3.87 19.41
CA PRO A 215 0.32 4.56 19.45
C PRO A 215 1.48 3.66 18.99
N ALA A 216 1.46 2.37 19.34
CA ALA A 216 2.48 1.44 18.89
C ALA A 216 2.53 1.31 17.35
N LEU A 217 1.38 1.16 16.70
CA LEU A 217 1.28 1.12 15.24
C LEU A 217 1.64 2.46 14.61
N ALA A 218 1.28 3.58 15.25
CA ALA A 218 1.65 4.90 14.80
C ALA A 218 3.18 5.09 14.84
N LEU A 219 3.84 4.68 15.91
CA LEU A 219 5.30 4.73 16.03
C LEU A 219 5.98 3.85 14.98
N LEU A 220 5.48 2.63 14.73
CA LEU A 220 5.99 1.76 13.66
C LEU A 220 5.83 2.41 12.28
N ALA A 221 4.68 2.99 11.99
CA ALA A 221 4.44 3.68 10.72
C ALA A 221 5.35 4.92 10.57
N ALA A 222 5.56 5.68 11.66
CA ALA A 222 6.50 6.82 11.68
C ALA A 222 7.92 6.38 11.35
N VAL A 223 8.39 5.33 12.02
CA VAL A 223 9.74 4.79 11.78
C VAL A 223 9.88 4.34 10.34
N LEU A 224 8.95 3.54 9.82
CA LEU A 224 9.02 3.06 8.43
C LEU A 224 8.98 4.21 7.40
N ALA A 225 8.25 5.28 7.68
CA ALA A 225 8.18 6.44 6.79
C ALA A 225 9.47 7.28 6.81
N GLN A 226 10.15 7.37 7.96
CA GLN A 226 11.28 8.27 8.17
C GLN A 226 12.65 7.59 8.11
N ALA A 227 12.70 6.28 8.34
CA ALA A 227 13.96 5.55 8.53
C ALA A 227 14.94 5.65 7.35
N ARG A 228 14.43 5.65 6.11
CA ARG A 228 15.25 5.87 4.92
C ARG A 228 15.74 7.32 4.78
N LEU A 229 14.88 8.29 5.12
CA LEU A 229 15.13 9.73 4.90
C LEU A 229 16.05 10.32 5.97
N GLN A 230 15.91 9.86 7.22
CA GLN A 230 16.70 10.32 8.36
C GLN A 230 17.80 9.34 8.75
N TRP A 231 17.92 8.25 8.04
CA TRP A 231 18.78 7.10 8.25
C TRP A 231 18.58 6.39 9.62
N TRP A 232 18.50 5.06 9.55
CA TRP A 232 18.11 4.19 10.68
C TRP A 232 18.92 4.40 11.96
N THR A 233 20.20 4.74 11.84
CA THR A 233 21.15 4.84 12.95
C THR A 233 21.58 6.26 13.29
N GLU A 234 21.23 7.26 12.46
CA GLU A 234 21.66 8.64 12.68
C GLU A 234 20.73 9.40 13.63
N GLN A 235 19.45 8.98 13.68
CA GLN A 235 18.45 9.65 14.52
C GLN A 235 18.02 8.77 15.70
N PRO A 236 18.41 9.09 16.93
CA PRO A 236 18.12 8.26 18.13
C PRO A 236 16.61 8.04 18.37
N TRP A 237 15.76 8.99 17.97
CA TRP A 237 14.31 8.87 18.17
C TRP A 237 13.71 7.67 17.44
N LEU A 238 14.28 7.22 16.31
CA LEU A 238 13.84 6.04 15.58
C LEU A 238 13.97 4.78 16.43
N ALA A 239 15.11 4.63 17.12
CA ALA A 239 15.34 3.51 18.04
C ALA A 239 14.39 3.57 19.24
N TYR A 240 14.24 4.76 19.87
CA TYR A 240 13.30 4.93 20.98
C TYR A 240 11.85 4.66 20.58
N ALA A 241 11.45 5.08 19.38
CA ALA A 241 10.12 4.81 18.84
C ALA A 241 9.88 3.30 18.63
N LEU A 242 10.88 2.56 18.12
CA LEU A 242 10.78 1.10 17.96
C LEU A 242 10.68 0.39 19.32
N ILE A 243 11.50 0.78 20.30
CA ILE A 243 11.45 0.23 21.65
C ILE A 243 10.09 0.51 22.28
N ALA A 244 9.62 1.75 22.22
CA ALA A 244 8.31 2.15 22.77
C ALA A 244 7.17 1.36 22.08
N ALA A 245 7.20 1.22 20.75
CA ALA A 245 6.22 0.43 20.02
C ALA A 245 6.20 -1.03 20.47
N LEU A 246 7.38 -1.65 20.63
CA LEU A 246 7.50 -3.03 21.10
C LEU A 246 6.97 -3.19 22.52
N VAL A 247 7.34 -2.30 23.45
CA VAL A 247 6.85 -2.32 24.85
C VAL A 247 5.33 -2.18 24.90
N LEU A 248 4.76 -1.22 24.17
CA LEU A 248 3.30 -1.03 24.11
C LEU A 248 2.58 -2.25 23.54
N LEU A 249 3.11 -2.88 22.46
CA LEU A 249 2.57 -4.11 21.91
C LEU A 249 2.68 -5.28 22.89
N CYS A 250 3.79 -5.45 23.58
CA CYS A 250 3.95 -6.49 24.59
C CYS A 250 2.93 -6.33 25.73
N ILE A 251 2.73 -5.12 26.24
CA ILE A 251 1.72 -4.84 27.28
C ILE A 251 0.32 -5.14 26.76
N ALA A 252 -0.02 -4.69 25.54
CA ALA A 252 -1.31 -4.98 24.91
C ALA A 252 -1.56 -6.49 24.74
N VAL A 253 -0.56 -7.23 24.27
CA VAL A 253 -0.65 -8.69 24.10
C VAL A 253 -0.80 -9.38 25.47
N MET A 254 -0.09 -8.95 26.51
CA MET A 254 -0.24 -9.49 27.87
C MET A 254 -1.65 -9.30 28.40
N ILE A 255 -2.24 -8.11 28.24
CA ILE A 255 -3.61 -7.81 28.65
C ILE A 255 -4.59 -8.71 27.88
N GLU A 256 -4.51 -8.74 26.56
CA GLU A 256 -5.42 -9.49 25.69
C GLU A 256 -5.30 -11.01 25.91
N HIS A 257 -4.11 -11.51 26.25
CA HIS A 257 -3.88 -12.93 26.48
C HIS A 257 -4.62 -13.48 27.71
N HIS A 258 -4.85 -12.64 28.71
CA HIS A 258 -5.50 -13.00 29.97
C HIS A 258 -7.00 -12.67 30.02
N ARG A 259 -7.53 -11.97 28.99
CA ARG A 259 -8.95 -11.61 28.93
C ARG A 259 -9.83 -12.80 28.57
N ARG A 260 -11.05 -12.84 29.14
CA ARG A 260 -12.09 -13.82 28.76
C ARG A 260 -12.67 -13.54 27.38
N ASN A 261 -12.93 -12.25 27.07
CA ASN A 261 -13.44 -11.78 25.78
C ASN A 261 -12.42 -10.83 25.14
N PRO A 262 -11.32 -11.33 24.58
CA PRO A 262 -10.27 -10.46 24.05
C PRO A 262 -10.73 -9.76 22.77
N LEU A 263 -10.28 -8.50 22.58
CA LEU A 263 -10.42 -7.80 21.30
C LEU A 263 -9.63 -8.52 20.20
N LEU A 264 -8.44 -8.99 20.55
CA LEU A 264 -7.55 -9.76 19.69
C LEU A 264 -7.33 -11.15 20.30
N GLN A 265 -7.65 -12.20 19.56
CA GLN A 265 -7.46 -13.60 19.96
C GLN A 265 -5.96 -13.98 19.92
N THR A 266 -5.17 -13.43 20.84
CA THR A 266 -3.70 -13.56 20.85
C THR A 266 -3.21 -14.99 20.87
N ARG A 267 -3.91 -15.92 21.56
CA ARG A 267 -3.58 -17.35 21.57
C ARG A 267 -3.67 -17.96 20.18
N TRP A 268 -4.68 -17.60 19.40
CA TRP A 268 -4.84 -18.06 18.02
C TRP A 268 -3.85 -17.37 17.08
N LEU A 269 -3.66 -16.05 17.23
CA LEU A 269 -2.69 -15.29 16.44
C LEU A 269 -1.26 -15.82 16.61
N GLY A 270 -0.92 -16.32 17.81
CA GLY A 270 0.38 -16.93 18.10
C GLY A 270 0.54 -18.35 17.57
N THR A 271 -0.49 -18.96 16.97
CA THR A 271 -0.32 -20.30 16.37
C THR A 271 0.60 -20.23 15.15
N ALA A 272 1.39 -21.32 14.97
CA ALA A 272 2.30 -21.41 13.81
C ALA A 272 1.58 -21.31 12.45
N GLU A 273 0.30 -21.66 12.40
CA GLU A 273 -0.53 -21.51 11.19
C GLU A 273 -0.81 -20.05 10.89
N MET A 274 -1.17 -19.26 11.91
CA MET A 274 -1.51 -17.85 11.74
C MET A 274 -0.28 -16.98 11.54
N LEU A 275 0.82 -17.27 12.25
CA LEU A 275 2.10 -16.62 12.04
C LEU A 275 2.63 -16.82 10.61
N ARG A 276 2.55 -18.04 10.09
CA ARG A 276 2.91 -18.33 8.68
C ARG A 276 2.02 -17.59 7.69
N PHE A 277 0.72 -17.52 7.97
CA PHE A 277 -0.21 -16.75 7.15
C PHE A 277 0.16 -15.24 7.14
N ALA A 278 0.37 -14.67 8.32
CA ALA A 278 0.73 -13.26 8.47
C ALA A 278 2.07 -12.94 7.79
N PHE A 279 3.08 -13.80 7.96
CA PHE A 279 4.36 -13.65 7.28
C PHE A 279 4.22 -13.70 5.76
N GLY A 280 3.49 -14.69 5.22
CA GLY A 280 3.26 -14.80 3.78
C GLY A 280 2.49 -13.60 3.20
N ALA A 281 1.48 -13.11 3.92
CA ALA A 281 0.73 -11.91 3.53
C ALA A 281 1.61 -10.65 3.52
N LEU A 282 2.44 -10.48 4.55
CA LEU A 282 3.40 -9.38 4.65
C LEU A 282 4.45 -9.44 3.54
N ALA A 283 5.03 -10.63 3.32
CA ALA A 283 6.05 -10.85 2.30
C ALA A 283 5.54 -10.56 0.90
N LEU A 284 4.32 -11.03 0.55
CA LEU A 284 3.70 -10.72 -0.74
C LEU A 284 3.47 -9.22 -0.93
N ARG A 285 2.98 -8.55 0.09
CA ARG A 285 2.75 -7.09 0.03
C ARG A 285 4.06 -6.32 -0.07
N PHE A 286 5.12 -6.81 0.61
CA PHE A 286 6.47 -6.26 0.49
C PHE A 286 7.03 -6.42 -0.93
N LEU A 287 6.93 -7.61 -1.53
CA LEU A 287 7.41 -7.88 -2.89
C LEU A 287 6.74 -6.98 -3.94
N LEU A 288 5.44 -6.67 -3.80
CA LEU A 288 4.73 -5.73 -4.68
C LEU A 288 5.25 -4.28 -4.58
N SER A 289 6.07 -3.96 -3.60
CA SER A 289 6.69 -2.64 -3.51
C SER A 289 7.77 -2.42 -4.59
N GLU A 290 8.20 -3.50 -5.26
CA GLU A 290 9.01 -3.42 -6.48
C GLU A 290 8.34 -2.51 -7.51
N GLN A 291 7.04 -2.65 -7.76
CA GLN A 291 6.30 -1.83 -8.71
C GLN A 291 6.32 -0.33 -8.36
N ASN A 292 5.93 0.00 -7.13
CA ASN A 292 5.76 1.40 -6.73
C ASN A 292 7.07 2.09 -6.35
N TYR A 293 8.05 1.35 -5.83
CA TYR A 293 9.33 1.88 -5.40
C TYR A 293 10.44 1.59 -6.42
N GLY A 294 10.57 0.34 -6.89
CA GLY A 294 11.61 -0.07 -7.83
C GLY A 294 11.41 0.55 -9.21
N ALA A 295 10.43 0.07 -9.96
CA ALA A 295 10.21 0.47 -11.35
C ALA A 295 9.86 1.96 -11.50
N VAL A 296 8.87 2.43 -10.74
CA VAL A 296 8.47 3.85 -10.79
C VAL A 296 9.57 4.75 -10.24
N GLY A 297 10.27 4.34 -9.17
CA GLY A 297 11.40 5.08 -8.60
C GLY A 297 12.56 5.23 -9.57
N LEU A 298 12.90 4.17 -10.32
CA LEU A 298 13.90 4.24 -11.39
C LEU A 298 13.51 5.27 -12.46
N LEU A 299 12.27 5.16 -13.00
CA LEU A 299 11.79 6.06 -14.05
C LEU A 299 11.75 7.52 -13.59
N GLN A 300 11.38 7.78 -12.33
CA GLN A 300 11.45 9.13 -11.75
C GLN A 300 12.89 9.63 -11.59
N THR A 301 13.82 8.75 -11.22
CA THR A 301 15.26 9.09 -11.15
C THR A 301 15.82 9.44 -12.53
N LEU A 302 15.29 8.82 -13.59
CA LEU A 302 15.58 9.15 -14.98
C LEU A 302 14.89 10.44 -15.47
N GLY A 303 14.19 11.16 -14.58
CA GLY A 303 13.56 12.46 -14.85
C GLY A 303 12.15 12.37 -15.44
N MET A 304 11.49 11.22 -15.36
CA MET A 304 10.14 11.06 -15.88
C MET A 304 9.09 11.54 -14.88
N GLY A 305 8.28 12.48 -15.32
CA GLY A 305 7.16 13.03 -14.55
C GLY A 305 5.86 12.22 -14.71
N ALA A 306 4.80 12.72 -14.06
CA ALA A 306 3.51 12.05 -14.04
C ALA A 306 2.91 11.81 -15.45
N GLU A 307 3.09 12.76 -16.37
CA GLU A 307 2.59 12.65 -17.75
C GLU A 307 3.24 11.49 -18.52
N GLN A 308 4.58 11.37 -18.43
CA GLN A 308 5.31 10.29 -19.10
C GLN A 308 5.00 8.92 -18.51
N LEU A 309 4.59 8.86 -17.25
CA LEU A 309 4.23 7.62 -16.56
C LEU A 309 2.78 7.18 -16.82
N GLN A 310 1.91 8.04 -17.37
CA GLN A 310 0.50 7.69 -17.64
C GLN A 310 0.33 6.39 -18.45
N PRO A 311 1.04 6.14 -19.57
CA PRO A 311 0.87 4.90 -20.33
C PRO A 311 1.22 3.65 -19.51
N LEU A 312 2.26 3.74 -18.65
CA LEU A 312 2.63 2.65 -17.75
C LEU A 312 1.51 2.36 -16.73
N TYR A 313 0.93 3.41 -16.14
CA TYR A 313 -0.18 3.24 -15.21
C TYR A 313 -1.47 2.76 -15.86
N ALA A 314 -1.69 3.03 -17.14
CA ALA A 314 -2.78 2.42 -17.91
C ALA A 314 -2.56 0.89 -18.03
N VAL A 315 -1.34 0.43 -18.31
CA VAL A 315 -0.99 -1.00 -18.32
C VAL A 315 -1.14 -1.62 -16.93
N ILE A 316 -0.68 -0.93 -15.87
CA ILE A 316 -0.84 -1.38 -14.48
C ILE A 316 -2.32 -1.51 -14.13
N LEU A 317 -3.16 -0.54 -14.50
CA LEU A 317 -4.61 -0.60 -14.27
C LEU A 317 -5.23 -1.81 -14.97
N LEU A 318 -4.91 -2.01 -16.26
CA LEU A 318 -5.39 -3.14 -17.04
C LEU A 318 -4.93 -4.46 -16.43
N GLY A 319 -3.65 -4.59 -16.09
CA GLY A 319 -3.09 -5.78 -15.42
C GLY A 319 -3.81 -6.09 -14.11
N THR A 320 -4.03 -5.08 -13.27
CA THR A 320 -4.75 -5.24 -12.00
C THR A 320 -6.19 -5.72 -12.22
N VAL A 321 -6.94 -5.10 -13.15
CA VAL A 321 -8.31 -5.50 -13.48
C VAL A 321 -8.34 -6.94 -14.00
N MET A 322 -7.42 -7.30 -14.90
CA MET A 322 -7.32 -8.66 -15.45
C MET A 322 -6.97 -9.68 -14.36
N GLY A 323 -6.06 -9.34 -13.42
CA GLY A 323 -5.70 -10.19 -12.30
C GLY A 323 -6.88 -10.44 -11.36
N ILE A 324 -7.64 -9.40 -11.01
CA ILE A 324 -8.87 -9.52 -10.20
C ILE A 324 -9.92 -10.38 -10.92
N ALA A 325 -10.16 -10.12 -12.20
CA ALA A 325 -11.12 -10.86 -13.01
C ALA A 325 -10.73 -12.34 -13.11
N PHE A 326 -9.48 -12.63 -13.46
CA PHE A 326 -8.96 -13.99 -13.53
C PHE A 326 -9.09 -14.71 -12.19
N SER A 327 -8.71 -14.05 -11.08
CA SER A 327 -8.85 -14.59 -9.73
C SER A 327 -10.31 -14.94 -9.42
N ALA A 328 -11.25 -14.00 -9.67
CA ALA A 328 -12.66 -14.21 -9.36
C ALA A 328 -13.31 -15.32 -10.22
N LEU A 329 -12.97 -15.40 -11.51
CA LEU A 329 -13.53 -16.38 -12.43
C LEU A 329 -13.02 -17.80 -12.17
N THR A 330 -11.73 -17.95 -11.84
CA THR A 330 -11.08 -19.26 -11.64
C THR A 330 -11.05 -19.71 -10.18
N PHE A 331 -11.60 -18.89 -9.27
CA PHE A 331 -11.56 -19.19 -7.84
C PHE A 331 -12.36 -20.41 -7.47
N THR A 332 -11.68 -21.35 -6.84
CA THR A 332 -12.25 -22.46 -6.07
C THR A 332 -11.42 -22.65 -4.79
N PRO A 333 -11.91 -23.33 -3.75
CA PRO A 333 -11.10 -23.61 -2.57
C PRO A 333 -9.79 -24.36 -2.88
N LYS A 334 -9.75 -25.12 -3.99
CA LYS A 334 -8.57 -25.86 -4.44
C LYS A 334 -7.57 -24.98 -5.20
N THR A 335 -8.03 -23.93 -5.87
CA THR A 335 -7.18 -23.01 -6.67
C THR A 335 -6.62 -21.85 -5.87
N ALA A 336 -7.05 -21.62 -4.63
CA ALA A 336 -6.60 -20.51 -3.79
C ALA A 336 -5.06 -20.49 -3.61
N ILE A 337 -4.47 -21.63 -3.18
CA ILE A 337 -3.01 -21.74 -3.00
C ILE A 337 -2.27 -21.65 -4.34
N PRO A 338 -2.63 -22.37 -5.42
CA PRO A 338 -2.05 -22.18 -6.74
C PRO A 338 -2.07 -20.73 -7.25
N GLN A 339 -3.14 -19.98 -7.05
CA GLN A 339 -3.21 -18.57 -7.45
C GLN A 339 -2.19 -17.70 -6.68
N ILE A 340 -2.04 -17.94 -5.37
CA ILE A 340 -1.04 -17.24 -4.55
C ILE A 340 0.39 -17.59 -5.01
N LEU A 341 0.67 -18.88 -5.28
CA LEU A 341 1.99 -19.29 -5.78
C LEU A 341 2.29 -18.71 -7.15
N LEU A 342 1.31 -18.71 -8.05
CA LEU A 342 1.43 -18.07 -9.37
C LEU A 342 1.73 -16.58 -9.23
N ALA A 343 1.09 -15.88 -8.32
CA ALA A 343 1.36 -14.46 -8.09
C ALA A 343 2.83 -14.23 -7.64
N ILE A 344 3.38 -15.08 -6.77
CA ILE A 344 4.80 -14.97 -6.37
C ILE A 344 5.73 -15.16 -7.57
N VAL A 345 5.44 -16.15 -8.43
CA VAL A 345 6.22 -16.40 -9.64
C VAL A 345 6.17 -15.20 -10.57
N LEU A 346 4.97 -14.63 -10.79
CA LEU A 346 4.81 -13.46 -11.67
C LEU A 346 5.53 -12.22 -11.15
N ILE A 347 5.50 -11.96 -9.83
CA ILE A 347 6.26 -10.84 -9.23
C ILE A 347 7.76 -11.07 -9.40
N GLY A 348 8.25 -12.30 -9.15
CA GLY A 348 9.66 -12.65 -9.38
C GLY A 348 10.08 -12.50 -10.84
N THR A 349 9.20 -12.90 -11.79
CA THR A 349 9.43 -12.73 -13.23
C THR A 349 9.46 -11.26 -13.61
N ALA A 350 8.56 -10.44 -13.07
CA ALA A 350 8.54 -8.99 -13.30
C ALA A 350 9.87 -8.35 -12.87
N GLY A 351 10.30 -8.59 -11.63
CA GLY A 351 11.58 -8.08 -11.16
C GLY A 351 12.78 -8.60 -11.97
N TYR A 352 12.72 -9.85 -12.47
CA TYR A 352 13.78 -10.40 -13.32
C TYR A 352 13.86 -9.67 -14.68
N LEU A 353 12.73 -9.35 -15.30
CA LEU A 353 12.70 -8.59 -16.55
C LEU A 353 13.26 -7.17 -16.40
N ASP A 354 13.11 -6.58 -15.22
CA ASP A 354 13.59 -5.23 -14.94
C ASP A 354 15.09 -5.16 -14.57
N ILE A 355 15.78 -6.32 -14.43
CA ILE A 355 17.24 -6.35 -14.17
C ILE A 355 18.03 -5.77 -15.35
N ASP A 356 17.51 -5.88 -16.57
CA ASP A 356 18.17 -5.36 -17.77
C ASP A 356 17.92 -3.86 -18.02
N ALA A 357 17.33 -3.15 -17.03
CA ALA A 357 17.12 -1.71 -17.11
C ALA A 357 18.43 -0.92 -17.21
N SER A 358 18.37 0.25 -17.83
CA SER A 358 19.50 1.15 -18.03
C SER A 358 19.08 2.62 -17.90
N ASP A 359 20.00 3.56 -18.07
CA ASP A 359 19.73 4.99 -18.18
C ASP A 359 18.82 5.36 -19.38
N LEU A 360 18.78 4.48 -20.39
CA LEU A 360 17.94 4.62 -21.57
C LEU A 360 16.52 4.05 -21.40
N THR A 361 16.26 3.36 -20.30
CA THR A 361 14.94 2.75 -20.03
C THR A 361 13.83 3.79 -20.01
N ARG A 362 12.73 3.47 -20.67
CA ARG A 362 11.53 4.29 -20.78
C ARG A 362 10.30 3.52 -20.28
N PRO A 363 9.17 4.18 -19.98
CA PRO A 363 7.97 3.51 -19.46
C PRO A 363 7.49 2.33 -20.31
N HIS A 364 7.65 2.38 -21.64
CA HIS A 364 7.21 1.31 -22.54
C HIS A 364 8.05 0.03 -22.43
N ASP A 365 9.33 0.15 -22.03
CA ASP A 365 10.20 -1.02 -21.84
C ASP A 365 9.75 -1.84 -20.62
N MET A 366 9.07 -1.21 -19.67
CA MET A 366 8.57 -1.83 -18.45
C MET A 366 7.09 -2.26 -18.52
N PHE A 367 6.42 -2.15 -19.68
CA PHE A 367 5.01 -2.50 -19.80
C PHE A 367 4.73 -3.97 -19.45
N LEU A 368 5.58 -4.88 -19.93
CA LEU A 368 5.40 -6.30 -19.67
C LEU A 368 5.65 -6.65 -18.21
N SER A 369 6.76 -6.21 -17.65
CA SER A 369 7.13 -6.50 -16.25
C SER A 369 6.09 -5.93 -15.29
N GLN A 370 5.73 -4.65 -15.46
CA GLN A 370 4.80 -3.98 -14.57
C GLN A 370 3.34 -4.41 -14.79
N GLY A 371 2.98 -4.83 -16.00
CA GLY A 371 1.72 -5.50 -16.27
C GLY A 371 1.59 -6.85 -15.56
N LEU A 372 2.66 -7.66 -15.53
CA LEU A 372 2.71 -8.93 -14.79
C LEU A 372 2.66 -8.71 -13.27
N ALA A 373 3.40 -7.74 -12.74
CA ALA A 373 3.36 -7.40 -11.30
C ALA A 373 1.96 -6.92 -10.88
N ALA A 374 1.32 -6.09 -11.69
CA ALA A 374 -0.03 -5.61 -11.46
C ALA A 374 -1.08 -6.73 -11.52
N PHE A 375 -0.96 -7.62 -12.51
CA PHE A 375 -1.80 -8.82 -12.60
C PHE A 375 -1.64 -9.71 -11.36
N ALA A 376 -0.42 -9.93 -10.92
CA ALA A 376 -0.13 -10.70 -9.71
C ALA A 376 -0.74 -10.05 -8.46
N GLY A 377 -0.68 -8.71 -8.34
CA GLY A 377 -1.32 -7.93 -7.27
C GLY A 377 -2.83 -8.18 -7.21
N GLY A 378 -3.52 -8.11 -8.35
CA GLY A 378 -4.94 -8.43 -8.46
C GLY A 378 -5.27 -9.90 -8.16
N LEU A 379 -4.36 -10.81 -8.52
CA LEU A 379 -4.56 -12.25 -8.42
C LEU A 379 -4.55 -12.76 -6.97
N PHE A 380 -3.63 -12.31 -6.11
CA PHE A 380 -3.37 -12.97 -4.83
C PHE A 380 -4.23 -12.48 -3.66
N LEU A 381 -4.61 -11.19 -3.65
CA LEU A 381 -5.18 -10.55 -2.45
C LEU A 381 -6.51 -11.18 -2.02
N GLY A 382 -7.40 -11.44 -2.98
CA GLY A 382 -8.68 -12.07 -2.72
C GLY A 382 -8.56 -13.51 -2.19
N PRO A 383 -7.87 -14.43 -2.88
CA PRO A 383 -7.62 -15.78 -2.40
C PRO A 383 -6.95 -15.83 -1.03
N LEU A 384 -6.00 -14.93 -0.78
CA LEU A 384 -5.34 -14.82 0.52
C LEU A 384 -6.35 -14.42 1.60
N ALA A 385 -7.18 -13.40 1.36
CA ALA A 385 -8.21 -12.96 2.28
C ALA A 385 -9.22 -14.09 2.59
N ILE A 386 -9.70 -14.79 1.55
CA ILE A 386 -10.67 -15.89 1.73
C ILE A 386 -10.05 -17.04 2.53
N THR A 387 -8.80 -17.39 2.26
CA THR A 387 -8.08 -18.42 3.01
C THR A 387 -8.01 -18.06 4.50
N GLY A 388 -7.70 -16.84 4.83
CA GLY A 388 -7.64 -16.36 6.21
C GLY A 388 -9.02 -16.26 6.88
N ILE A 389 -10.05 -15.75 6.16
CA ILE A 389 -11.44 -15.75 6.62
C ILE A 389 -11.89 -17.20 6.94
N GLY A 390 -11.58 -18.14 6.06
CA GLY A 390 -11.91 -19.56 6.27
C GLY A 390 -11.27 -20.13 7.54
N LYS A 391 -10.01 -19.80 7.81
CA LYS A 391 -9.30 -20.20 9.04
C LYS A 391 -9.92 -19.56 10.29
N ALA A 392 -10.30 -18.30 10.23
CA ALA A 392 -10.95 -17.61 11.34
C ALA A 392 -12.31 -18.23 11.66
N LEU A 393 -13.15 -18.46 10.65
CA LEU A 393 -14.49 -19.00 10.83
C LEU A 393 -14.52 -20.44 11.36
N ARG A 394 -13.49 -21.25 11.07
CA ARG A 394 -13.35 -22.60 11.65
C ARG A 394 -13.19 -22.58 13.17
N ASN A 395 -12.61 -21.52 13.72
CA ASN A 395 -12.42 -21.34 15.17
C ASN A 395 -13.60 -20.59 15.83
N GLY A 396 -14.45 -19.96 15.05
CA GLY A 396 -15.64 -19.26 15.51
C GLY A 396 -15.73 -17.79 15.01
N PRO A 397 -16.93 -17.17 15.08
CA PRO A 397 -17.15 -15.84 14.52
C PRO A 397 -16.32 -14.72 15.21
N GLY A 398 -15.96 -14.88 16.49
CA GLY A 398 -15.12 -13.92 17.21
C GLY A 398 -13.69 -13.80 16.67
N TYR A 399 -13.19 -14.86 16.01
CA TYR A 399 -11.85 -14.88 15.42
C TYR A 399 -11.75 -14.03 14.14
N LEU A 400 -12.89 -13.73 13.50
CA LEU A 400 -12.93 -12.91 12.29
C LEU A 400 -12.41 -11.49 12.54
N VAL A 401 -12.68 -10.93 13.72
CA VAL A 401 -12.15 -9.60 14.12
C VAL A 401 -10.62 -9.61 14.10
N SER A 402 -10.03 -10.59 14.80
CA SER A 402 -8.57 -10.74 14.89
C SER A 402 -7.93 -10.97 13.53
N PHE A 403 -8.58 -11.77 12.67
CA PHE A 403 -8.12 -11.99 11.30
C PHE A 403 -8.09 -10.68 10.50
N VAL A 404 -9.21 -9.93 10.48
CA VAL A 404 -9.30 -8.69 9.70
C VAL A 404 -8.26 -7.67 10.14
N VAL A 405 -8.03 -7.56 11.45
CA VAL A 405 -6.99 -6.67 12.00
C VAL A 405 -5.60 -7.10 11.52
N VAL A 406 -5.22 -8.36 11.68
CA VAL A 406 -3.89 -8.85 11.25
C VAL A 406 -3.73 -8.74 9.74
N PHE A 407 -4.76 -9.08 8.97
CA PHE A 407 -4.72 -8.95 7.51
C PHE A 407 -4.53 -7.49 7.08
N SER A 408 -5.30 -6.56 7.66
CA SER A 408 -5.15 -5.13 7.40
C SER A 408 -3.76 -4.62 7.79
N LEU A 409 -3.23 -5.04 8.94
CA LEU A 409 -1.88 -4.69 9.38
C LEU A 409 -0.80 -5.21 8.42
N THR A 410 -0.92 -6.46 7.94
CA THR A 410 0.06 -7.01 6.97
C THR A 410 0.05 -6.23 5.66
N GLN A 411 -1.12 -5.74 5.22
CA GLN A 411 -1.23 -4.91 4.02
C GLN A 411 -0.64 -3.50 4.24
N SER A 412 -0.96 -2.84 5.35
CA SER A 412 -0.47 -1.50 5.67
C SER A 412 1.03 -1.49 5.96
N LEU A 413 1.49 -2.36 6.88
CA LEU A 413 2.91 -2.42 7.25
C LEU A 413 3.77 -2.95 6.11
N GLY A 414 3.30 -3.94 5.34
CA GLY A 414 4.01 -4.43 4.16
C GLY A 414 4.18 -3.36 3.09
N GLY A 415 3.14 -2.54 2.88
CA GLY A 415 3.19 -1.40 1.96
C GLY A 415 4.14 -0.28 2.39
N LEU A 416 4.34 -0.07 3.70
CA LEU A 416 5.30 0.90 4.24
C LEU A 416 6.73 0.32 4.33
N ALA A 417 6.84 -0.95 4.71
CA ALA A 417 8.14 -1.61 4.88
C ALA A 417 8.88 -1.77 3.54
N GLY A 418 8.15 -2.00 2.44
CA GLY A 418 8.75 -2.12 1.12
C GLY A 418 9.58 -0.90 0.74
N PRO A 419 9.00 0.30 0.59
CA PRO A 419 9.76 1.51 0.30
C PRO A 419 10.81 1.85 1.36
N ALA A 420 10.57 1.56 2.64
CA ALA A 420 11.54 1.79 3.70
C ALA A 420 12.79 0.91 3.52
N VAL A 421 12.61 -0.41 3.37
CA VAL A 421 13.71 -1.38 3.31
C VAL A 421 14.38 -1.38 1.94
N LEU A 422 13.59 -1.50 0.85
CA LEU A 422 14.13 -1.45 -0.51
C LEU A 422 14.80 -0.12 -0.79
N GLY A 423 14.24 0.98 -0.27
CA GLY A 423 14.81 2.30 -0.41
C GLY A 423 16.10 2.49 0.39
N SER A 424 16.20 1.94 1.59
CA SER A 424 17.45 1.94 2.34
C SER A 424 18.52 1.10 1.64
N TYR A 425 18.14 -0.04 1.09
CA TYR A 425 19.04 -0.87 0.29
C TYR A 425 19.52 -0.14 -0.96
N GLN A 426 18.62 0.54 -1.68
CA GLN A 426 18.95 1.35 -2.85
C GLN A 426 19.96 2.46 -2.49
N VAL A 427 19.77 3.20 -1.40
CA VAL A 427 20.72 4.25 -0.95
C VAL A 427 22.09 3.65 -0.63
N LEU A 428 22.15 2.48 0.03
CA LEU A 428 23.42 1.80 0.30
C LEU A 428 24.12 1.38 -0.99
N ARG A 429 23.37 0.85 -1.96
CA ARG A 429 23.91 0.43 -3.24
C ARG A 429 24.33 1.62 -4.11
N GLU A 430 23.57 2.72 -4.07
CA GLU A 430 23.95 3.96 -4.74
C GLU A 430 25.29 4.48 -4.23
N LYS A 431 25.48 4.58 -2.91
CA LYS A 431 26.76 5.00 -2.32
C LYS A 431 27.92 4.07 -2.74
N PHE A 432 27.67 2.76 -2.78
CA PHE A 432 28.66 1.79 -3.24
C PHE A 432 29.04 2.00 -4.72
N HIS A 433 28.03 2.13 -5.60
CA HIS A 433 28.28 2.33 -7.03
C HIS A 433 28.88 3.70 -7.33
N SER A 434 28.44 4.76 -6.63
CA SER A 434 28.97 6.12 -6.76
C SER A 434 30.47 6.16 -6.38
N ALA A 435 30.85 5.52 -5.27
CA ALA A 435 32.26 5.42 -4.89
C ALA A 435 33.09 4.72 -5.97
N HIS A 436 32.61 3.57 -6.47
CA HIS A 436 33.33 2.80 -7.49
C HIS A 436 33.43 3.53 -8.84
N LEU A 437 32.36 4.20 -9.28
CA LEU A 437 32.38 5.02 -10.50
C LEU A 437 33.31 6.21 -10.35
N THR A 438 33.34 6.86 -9.18
CA THR A 438 34.21 8.01 -8.91
C THR A 438 35.70 7.63 -8.96
N GLU A 439 36.07 6.41 -8.52
CA GLU A 439 37.44 5.90 -8.64
C GLU A 439 37.93 5.82 -10.10
N GLN A 440 37.00 5.65 -11.06
CA GLN A 440 37.31 5.59 -12.49
C GLN A 440 37.33 6.99 -13.15
N VAL A 441 36.79 8.03 -12.50
CA VAL A 441 36.76 9.40 -12.99
C VAL A 441 38.04 10.13 -12.56
N VAL A 442 39.10 9.88 -13.27
CA VAL A 442 40.41 10.50 -12.96
C VAL A 442 40.70 11.70 -13.87
N ALA A 443 41.22 12.77 -13.28
CA ALA A 443 41.49 14.04 -14.00
C ALA A 443 42.55 13.89 -15.12
N THR A 444 43.36 12.83 -15.11
CA THR A 444 44.36 12.51 -16.14
C THR A 444 43.73 11.85 -17.38
N ASP A 445 42.48 11.37 -17.30
CA ASP A 445 41.80 10.80 -18.46
C ASP A 445 41.37 11.92 -19.42
N PRO A 446 41.79 11.88 -20.69
CA PRO A 446 41.39 12.87 -21.69
C PRO A 446 39.86 12.95 -21.90
N GLN A 447 39.15 11.83 -21.76
CA GLN A 447 37.70 11.79 -21.92
C GLN A 447 37.00 12.52 -20.77
N VAL A 448 37.44 12.31 -19.54
CA VAL A 448 36.93 13.01 -18.34
C VAL A 448 37.18 14.52 -18.46
N THR A 449 38.41 14.89 -18.86
CA THR A 449 38.79 16.29 -19.07
C THR A 449 37.94 16.94 -20.18
N ALA A 450 37.70 16.24 -21.29
CA ALA A 450 36.86 16.72 -22.37
C ALA A 450 35.41 16.93 -21.91
N ARG A 451 34.81 16.00 -21.16
CA ARG A 451 33.46 16.12 -20.58
C ARG A 451 33.35 17.29 -19.59
N LEU A 452 34.35 17.44 -18.70
CA LEU A 452 34.40 18.59 -17.78
C LEU A 452 34.42 19.93 -18.53
N ASN A 453 35.28 20.03 -19.55
CA ASN A 453 35.38 21.23 -20.37
C ASN A 453 34.12 21.51 -21.18
N GLN A 454 33.45 20.48 -21.70
CA GLN A 454 32.17 20.59 -22.39
C GLN A 454 31.08 21.08 -21.45
N ALA A 455 30.97 20.49 -20.26
CA ALA A 455 29.99 20.88 -19.25
C ALA A 455 30.23 22.31 -18.73
N ALA A 456 31.50 22.69 -18.49
CA ALA A 456 31.89 24.05 -18.15
C ALA A 456 31.60 25.04 -19.28
N GLY A 457 31.86 24.62 -20.54
CA GLY A 457 31.57 25.40 -21.74
C GLY A 457 30.08 25.71 -21.91
N ALA A 458 29.20 24.78 -21.60
CA ALA A 458 27.75 24.96 -21.65
C ALA A 458 27.23 26.03 -20.68
N GLN A 459 28.00 26.39 -19.64
CA GLN A 459 27.66 27.42 -18.68
C GLN A 459 28.12 28.85 -19.11
N ARG A 460 28.88 28.98 -20.20
CA ARG A 460 29.38 30.28 -20.67
C ARG A 460 28.31 31.37 -20.81
N PRO A 461 27.09 31.11 -21.32
CA PRO A 461 26.07 32.14 -21.44
C PRO A 461 25.54 32.66 -20.10
N ARG A 462 25.69 31.87 -19.03
CA ARG A 462 25.12 32.16 -17.70
C ARG A 462 26.17 32.62 -16.69
N GLN A 463 27.45 32.29 -16.92
CA GLN A 463 28.51 32.56 -15.97
C GLN A 463 29.81 32.98 -16.68
N SER A 464 30.31 34.17 -16.35
CA SER A 464 31.53 34.75 -16.94
C SER A 464 32.82 34.27 -16.24
N ASP A 465 32.77 33.98 -14.92
CA ASP A 465 33.92 33.52 -14.14
C ASP A 465 34.36 32.11 -14.57
N PRO A 466 35.64 31.95 -15.02
CA PRO A 466 36.17 30.64 -15.44
C PRO A 466 36.24 29.61 -14.32
N ALA A 467 36.59 30.01 -13.08
CA ALA A 467 36.71 29.11 -11.94
C ALA A 467 35.34 28.57 -11.54
N LEU A 468 34.32 29.41 -11.51
CA LEU A 468 32.96 29.01 -11.20
C LEU A 468 32.36 28.13 -12.31
N ARG A 469 32.70 28.35 -13.58
CA ARG A 469 32.32 27.47 -14.69
C ARG A 469 32.91 26.08 -14.56
N GLN A 470 34.18 25.97 -14.17
CA GLN A 470 34.79 24.65 -13.90
C GLN A 470 34.12 23.92 -12.74
N ALA A 471 33.82 24.62 -11.65
CA ALA A 471 33.09 24.06 -10.52
C ALA A 471 31.68 23.56 -10.93
N LEU A 472 30.96 24.33 -11.75
CA LEU A 472 29.67 23.92 -12.30
C LEU A 472 29.78 22.74 -13.27
N GLY A 473 30.88 22.64 -14.04
CA GLY A 473 31.18 21.49 -14.89
C GLY A 473 31.44 20.24 -14.06
N ALA A 474 32.20 20.34 -12.98
CA ALA A 474 32.44 19.24 -12.05
C ALA A 474 31.14 18.79 -11.36
N ALA A 475 30.30 19.74 -10.92
CA ALA A 475 28.99 19.43 -10.33
C ALA A 475 28.02 18.79 -11.34
N ALA A 476 28.15 19.09 -12.63
CA ALA A 476 27.35 18.44 -13.67
C ALA A 476 27.78 16.98 -13.87
N LEU A 477 29.09 16.72 -13.87
CA LEU A 477 29.65 15.36 -13.96
C LEU A 477 29.30 14.53 -12.71
N ASP A 478 29.38 15.12 -11.52
CA ASP A 478 28.94 14.48 -10.25
C ASP A 478 27.48 14.05 -10.29
N ARG A 479 26.58 14.89 -10.81
CA ARG A 479 25.17 14.51 -11.01
C ARG A 479 24.98 13.38 -12.00
N GLU A 480 25.81 13.31 -13.05
CA GLU A 480 25.77 12.22 -14.02
C GLU A 480 26.22 10.90 -13.36
N VAL A 481 27.32 10.92 -12.62
CA VAL A 481 27.81 9.76 -11.85
C VAL A 481 26.75 9.30 -10.83
N THR A 482 26.18 10.22 -10.07
CA THR A 482 25.13 9.90 -9.10
C THR A 482 23.89 9.31 -9.78
N ARG A 483 23.49 9.81 -10.96
CA ARG A 483 22.36 9.27 -11.72
C ARG A 483 22.65 7.83 -12.17
N GLU A 484 23.82 7.56 -12.74
CA GLU A 484 24.22 6.21 -13.15
C GLU A 484 24.34 5.25 -11.96
N ALA A 485 24.90 5.73 -10.84
CA ALA A 485 24.96 4.97 -9.60
C ALA A 485 23.56 4.60 -9.08
N ASN A 486 22.58 5.51 -9.22
CA ASN A 486 21.18 5.24 -8.86
C ASN A 486 20.57 4.18 -9.79
N VAL A 487 20.81 4.22 -11.10
CA VAL A 487 20.33 3.20 -12.04
C VAL A 487 20.85 1.82 -11.63
N LEU A 488 22.16 1.69 -11.38
CA LEU A 488 22.76 0.44 -10.91
C LEU A 488 22.18 -0.01 -9.55
N ALA A 489 21.91 0.93 -8.66
CA ALA A 489 21.31 0.64 -7.36
C ALA A 489 19.87 0.11 -7.50
N PHE A 490 19.07 0.63 -8.44
CA PHE A 490 17.73 0.10 -8.72
C PHE A 490 17.79 -1.30 -9.35
N ILE A 491 18.76 -1.57 -10.23
CA ILE A 491 19.00 -2.92 -10.75
C ILE A 491 19.29 -3.91 -9.60
N ASP A 492 20.07 -3.49 -8.61
CA ASP A 492 20.32 -4.31 -7.42
C ASP A 492 19.06 -4.51 -6.57
N VAL A 493 18.15 -3.52 -6.52
CA VAL A 493 16.83 -3.68 -5.88
C VAL A 493 16.02 -4.74 -6.62
N PHE A 494 15.98 -4.74 -7.96
CA PHE A 494 15.27 -5.77 -8.73
C PHE A 494 15.87 -7.16 -8.47
N ARG A 495 17.19 -7.30 -8.46
CA ARG A 495 17.88 -8.56 -8.08
C ARG A 495 17.49 -9.02 -6.68
N LEU A 496 17.45 -8.11 -5.71
CA LEU A 496 17.03 -8.43 -4.35
C LEU A 496 15.58 -8.92 -4.30
N VAL A 497 14.67 -8.28 -5.02
CA VAL A 497 13.25 -8.69 -5.08
C VAL A 497 13.11 -10.08 -5.70
N VAL A 498 13.87 -10.39 -6.76
CA VAL A 498 13.89 -11.73 -7.37
C VAL A 498 14.35 -12.79 -6.36
N LEU A 499 15.46 -12.53 -5.66
CA LEU A 499 15.97 -13.44 -4.63
C LEU A 499 14.95 -13.67 -3.49
N LEU A 500 14.32 -12.59 -3.03
CA LEU A 500 13.27 -12.68 -2.01
C LEU A 500 12.03 -13.43 -2.53
N ALA A 501 11.62 -13.21 -3.79
CA ALA A 501 10.51 -13.93 -4.40
C ALA A 501 10.80 -15.44 -4.50
N ILE A 502 12.01 -15.83 -4.89
CA ILE A 502 12.46 -17.23 -4.89
C ILE A 502 12.40 -17.83 -3.47
N GLY A 503 12.90 -17.10 -2.47
CA GLY A 503 12.84 -17.52 -1.06
C GLY A 503 11.42 -17.72 -0.55
N VAL A 504 10.53 -16.76 -0.82
CA VAL A 504 9.11 -16.82 -0.45
C VAL A 504 8.39 -17.94 -1.19
N LEU A 505 8.71 -18.17 -2.47
CA LEU A 505 8.15 -19.26 -3.26
C LEU A 505 8.57 -20.63 -2.70
N ALA A 506 9.86 -20.82 -2.46
CA ALA A 506 10.40 -22.06 -1.89
C ALA A 506 9.78 -22.36 -0.52
N TRP A 507 9.70 -21.34 0.35
CA TRP A 507 9.05 -21.46 1.65
C TRP A 507 7.55 -21.80 1.54
N SER A 508 6.83 -21.15 0.63
CA SER A 508 5.40 -21.38 0.40
C SER A 508 5.13 -22.77 -0.15
N LEU A 509 5.94 -23.24 -1.12
CA LEU A 509 5.87 -24.59 -1.68
C LEU A 509 6.15 -25.66 -0.62
N PHE A 510 7.21 -25.48 0.18
CA PHE A 510 7.53 -26.40 1.28
C PHE A 510 6.32 -26.59 2.21
N HIS A 511 5.68 -25.48 2.63
CA HIS A 511 4.52 -25.56 3.51
C HIS A 511 3.28 -26.12 2.82
N ALA A 512 3.06 -25.83 1.55
CA ALA A 512 1.95 -26.39 0.78
C ALA A 512 2.07 -27.91 0.66
N VAL A 513 3.26 -28.41 0.28
CA VAL A 513 3.53 -29.85 0.17
C VAL A 513 3.43 -30.55 1.52
N ARG A 514 3.99 -29.96 2.58
CA ARG A 514 3.90 -30.51 3.94
C ARG A 514 2.45 -30.65 4.40
N ASN A 515 1.64 -29.60 4.21
CA ASN A 515 0.23 -29.65 4.60
C ASN A 515 -0.55 -30.70 3.79
N ALA A 516 -0.33 -30.78 2.47
CA ALA A 516 -0.95 -31.80 1.63
C ALA A 516 -0.59 -33.23 2.05
N ARG A 517 0.67 -33.46 2.49
CA ARG A 517 1.08 -34.80 3.04
C ARG A 517 0.40 -35.09 4.37
N LEU A 518 0.25 -34.11 5.26
CA LEU A 518 -0.42 -34.29 6.55
C LEU A 518 -1.92 -34.58 6.36
N ASP A 519 -2.57 -33.89 5.42
CA ASP A 519 -3.99 -34.14 5.13
C ASP A 519 -4.23 -35.52 4.54
N ARG A 520 -3.33 -36.00 3.66
CA ARG A 520 -3.39 -37.40 3.16
C ARG A 520 -3.24 -38.44 4.27
N LYS A 521 -2.31 -38.22 5.21
CA LYS A 521 -2.13 -39.13 6.37
C LYS A 521 -3.33 -39.14 7.32
N ARG A 522 -4.08 -38.04 7.42
CA ARG A 522 -5.31 -37.96 8.23
C ARG A 522 -6.53 -38.56 7.51
N ALA A 523 -6.50 -38.64 6.19
CA ALA A 523 -7.55 -39.24 5.37
C ALA A 523 -7.36 -40.74 5.11
N SER A 524 -6.17 -41.32 5.39
CA SER A 524 -5.96 -42.76 5.41
C SER A 524 -6.47 -43.31 6.74
N PRO A 525 -7.39 -44.32 6.75
CA PRO A 525 -8.00 -44.90 7.94
C PRO A 525 -6.97 -45.57 8.86
#